data_36686ba3c6bc1eb74c01415bf0deaacc
#
_entry.id   36686ba3c6bc1eb74c01415bf0deaacc
#
_cell.length_a   1.000
_cell.length_b   1.000
_cell.length_c   1.000
_cell.angle_alpha   90.00
_cell.angle_beta   90.00
_cell.angle_gamma   90.00
#
_symmetry.space_group_name_H-M   'P 1'
#
loop_
_entity.id
_entity.type
_entity.pdbx_description
1 polymer ?
#
loop_
_entity_poly.entity_id
_entity_poly.type
_entity_poly.pdbx_seq_one_letter_code
_entity_poly.pdbx_strand_id
1 'polypeptide(L)'
;MLRKLPTVLALALFGIAGWASFATAASPEVNLYSYRQPFLINPMLDAFTKATGIKVNVVYAKDGVLERLKAEGSNSPADAVLTVDIGRLNDLAEAGLLQSVKSPTLEANIPPQYRHLDGLWFGLTTRARVLFVSKQRVKDGAIARYEDLVDPKFKGRICTRSGKHAYNLSLIAAMIAHKGERQAQAWLEGVRANLAHKPQGNDRAQAKAIHEGVCDVALANTYYMGAMQTNDKHPEQKEWAASVRVVFPNQGDRGTHVNISGAGVTKNAKNRDNAVRLLEFLSGELAQNLYAAKNFEYPVKAGAEWDPLVASWGHFQADKINVVEIAKHRSDASKLVDKTGFDQARGGS
;
A
#
# COMPACT_ATOMS: atom_id res chain seq x y z
N MET A 1 6.05 29.43 -102.46
CA MET A 1 5.11 28.51 -101.81
C MET A 1 5.66 28.12 -100.46
N LEU A 2 5.23 28.78 -99.43
CA LEU A 2 5.67 28.52 -98.01
C LEU A 2 4.58 27.66 -97.30
N ARG A 3 4.92 26.49 -96.88
CA ARG A 3 4.06 25.66 -96.06
C ARG A 3 4.37 25.92 -94.55
N LYS A 4 3.35 26.36 -93.83
CA LYS A 4 3.41 26.56 -92.40
C LYS A 4 3.18 25.21 -91.68
N LEU A 5 4.04 24.82 -90.76
CA LEU A 5 3.81 23.76 -89.78
C LEU A 5 3.10 24.32 -88.56
N PRO A 6 2.18 23.60 -87.95
CA PRO A 6 1.58 23.95 -86.67
C PRO A 6 2.39 23.44 -85.47
N THR A 7 2.61 24.34 -84.50
CA THR A 7 3.25 24.11 -83.23
C THR A 7 2.25 23.39 -82.31
N VAL A 8 2.56 22.16 -81.88
CA VAL A 8 1.77 21.43 -80.86
C VAL A 8 2.32 21.82 -79.49
N LEU A 9 1.47 22.46 -78.69
CA LEU A 9 1.73 22.80 -77.28
C LEU A 9 1.38 21.63 -76.38
N ALA A 10 2.39 20.94 -75.82
CA ALA A 10 2.19 19.86 -74.84
C ALA A 10 2.00 20.47 -73.45
N LEU A 11 0.81 20.41 -72.89
CA LEU A 11 0.54 20.68 -71.47
C LEU A 11 1.03 19.50 -70.61
N ALA A 12 2.10 19.73 -69.86
CA ALA A 12 2.52 18.81 -68.79
C ALA A 12 1.68 19.01 -67.53
N LEU A 13 0.75 18.12 -67.23
CA LEU A 13 0.05 18.08 -65.95
C LEU A 13 0.96 17.48 -64.91
N PHE A 14 1.54 18.33 -64.02
CA PHE A 14 2.22 17.88 -62.82
C PHE A 14 1.17 17.48 -61.77
N GLY A 15 0.94 16.17 -61.62
CA GLY A 15 0.15 15.57 -60.54
C GLY A 15 0.89 15.76 -59.22
N ILE A 16 0.40 16.64 -58.36
CA ILE A 16 0.87 16.75 -56.96
C ILE A 16 0.25 15.56 -56.21
N ALA A 17 1.00 14.45 -56.12
CA ALA A 17 0.67 13.38 -55.19
C ALA A 17 0.92 13.89 -53.75
N GLY A 18 -0.16 14.35 -53.09
CA GLY A 18 -0.14 14.67 -51.69
C GLY A 18 0.14 13.42 -50.86
N TRP A 19 1.33 13.30 -50.35
CA TRP A 19 1.65 12.30 -49.33
C TRP A 19 0.91 12.69 -48.05
N ALA A 20 -0.26 12.10 -47.81
CA ALA A 20 -0.89 12.12 -46.50
C ALA A 20 0.03 11.35 -45.53
N SER A 21 0.87 12.07 -44.78
CA SER A 21 1.56 11.51 -43.64
C SER A 21 0.53 11.11 -42.61
N PHE A 22 0.19 9.83 -42.57
CA PHE A 22 -0.51 9.26 -41.42
C PHE A 22 0.44 9.37 -40.24
N ALA A 23 0.32 10.43 -39.46
CA ALA A 23 0.89 10.46 -38.13
C ALA A 23 0.27 9.32 -37.36
N THR A 24 0.99 8.23 -37.16
CA THR A 24 0.63 7.18 -36.21
C THR A 24 0.55 7.86 -34.85
N ALA A 25 -0.68 8.11 -34.39
CA ALA A 25 -0.88 8.56 -33.03
C ALA A 25 -0.19 7.56 -32.09
N ALA A 26 0.77 8.06 -31.29
CA ALA A 26 1.41 7.22 -30.29
C ALA A 26 0.33 6.52 -29.48
N SER A 27 0.49 5.20 -29.27
CA SER A 27 -0.48 4.46 -28.44
C SER A 27 -0.60 5.14 -27.09
N PRO A 28 -1.82 5.32 -26.57
CA PRO A 28 -1.99 5.98 -25.28
C PRO A 28 -1.26 5.20 -24.19
N GLU A 29 -0.51 5.92 -23.35
CA GLU A 29 0.30 5.31 -22.30
C GLU A 29 0.19 6.05 -20.97
N VAL A 30 0.64 5.39 -19.89
CA VAL A 30 0.84 5.97 -18.57
C VAL A 30 2.12 5.40 -17.95
N ASN A 31 2.93 6.27 -17.36
CA ASN A 31 4.19 5.92 -16.72
C ASN A 31 4.00 5.87 -15.20
N LEU A 32 4.16 4.69 -14.62
CA LEU A 32 3.90 4.42 -13.21
C LEU A 32 5.21 4.13 -12.45
N TYR A 33 5.50 4.91 -11.41
CA TYR A 33 6.51 4.54 -10.42
C TYR A 33 5.85 3.75 -9.29
N SER A 34 6.31 2.51 -9.05
CA SER A 34 5.65 1.57 -8.14
C SER A 34 6.59 1.03 -7.08
N TYR A 35 6.16 1.14 -5.81
CA TYR A 35 6.77 0.41 -4.69
C TYR A 35 6.22 -1.01 -4.54
N ARG A 36 5.15 -1.35 -5.26
CA ARG A 36 4.58 -2.69 -5.22
C ARG A 36 5.32 -3.61 -6.18
N GLN A 37 5.62 -4.81 -5.72
CA GLN A 37 6.35 -5.81 -6.53
C GLN A 37 5.55 -6.20 -7.79
N PRO A 38 6.25 -6.52 -8.91
CA PRO A 38 5.62 -6.80 -10.20
C PRO A 38 4.50 -7.85 -10.13
N PHE A 39 4.75 -8.99 -9.50
CA PHE A 39 3.78 -10.09 -9.46
C PHE A 39 2.49 -9.76 -8.68
N LEU A 40 2.51 -8.71 -7.87
CA LEU A 40 1.35 -8.23 -7.11
C LEU A 40 0.53 -7.17 -7.83
N ILE A 41 1.12 -6.41 -8.76
CA ILE A 41 0.42 -5.33 -9.44
C ILE A 41 0.14 -5.60 -10.92
N ASN A 42 1.00 -6.37 -11.60
CA ASN A 42 0.84 -6.63 -13.03
C ASN A 42 -0.54 -7.19 -13.40
N PRO A 43 -1.17 -8.12 -12.64
CA PRO A 43 -2.50 -8.60 -13.00
C PRO A 43 -3.55 -7.49 -13.17
N MET A 44 -3.47 -6.42 -12.34
CA MET A 44 -4.36 -5.28 -12.43
C MET A 44 -4.00 -4.36 -13.60
N LEU A 45 -2.70 -4.16 -13.86
CA LEU A 45 -2.23 -3.32 -14.96
C LEU A 45 -2.50 -3.97 -16.32
N ASP A 46 -2.36 -5.28 -16.42
CA ASP A 46 -2.72 -6.06 -17.61
C ASP A 46 -4.22 -5.98 -17.88
N ALA A 47 -5.05 -6.11 -16.83
CA ALA A 47 -6.49 -5.96 -16.93
C ALA A 47 -6.88 -4.53 -17.36
N PHE A 48 -6.21 -3.50 -16.83
CA PHE A 48 -6.39 -2.11 -17.25
C PHE A 48 -6.06 -1.91 -18.72
N THR A 49 -4.89 -2.39 -19.16
CA THR A 49 -4.46 -2.28 -20.55
C THR A 49 -5.43 -3.00 -21.49
N LYS A 50 -5.88 -4.20 -21.11
CA LYS A 50 -6.87 -4.96 -21.88
C LYS A 50 -8.21 -4.21 -22.00
N ALA A 51 -8.66 -3.56 -20.92
CA ALA A 51 -9.94 -2.86 -20.90
C ALA A 51 -9.93 -1.51 -21.62
N THR A 52 -8.78 -0.84 -21.67
CA THR A 52 -8.70 0.58 -22.11
C THR A 52 -7.84 0.80 -23.34
N GLY A 53 -6.99 -0.14 -23.72
CA GLY A 53 -5.94 0.03 -24.73
C GLY A 53 -4.78 0.93 -24.28
N ILE A 54 -4.78 1.43 -23.03
CA ILE A 54 -3.71 2.27 -22.50
C ILE A 54 -2.59 1.39 -21.97
N LYS A 55 -1.38 1.56 -22.49
CA LYS A 55 -0.19 0.83 -22.04
C LYS A 55 0.31 1.41 -20.72
N VAL A 56 0.65 0.54 -19.77
CA VAL A 56 1.29 0.95 -18.52
C VAL A 56 2.78 0.64 -18.54
N ASN A 57 3.61 1.66 -18.52
CA ASN A 57 5.07 1.53 -18.38
C ASN A 57 5.41 1.64 -16.89
N VAL A 58 6.04 0.62 -16.31
CA VAL A 58 6.26 0.58 -14.86
C VAL A 58 7.74 0.63 -14.52
N VAL A 59 8.10 1.51 -13.60
CA VAL A 59 9.39 1.51 -12.91
C VAL A 59 9.17 1.02 -11.49
N TYR A 60 9.74 -0.14 -11.17
CA TYR A 60 9.67 -0.73 -9.84
C TYR A 60 10.84 -0.27 -8.98
N ALA A 61 10.55 0.18 -7.76
CA ALA A 61 11.54 0.62 -6.81
C ALA A 61 11.21 0.11 -5.40
N LYS A 62 12.23 -0.29 -4.65
CA LYS A 62 12.07 -0.60 -3.22
C LYS A 62 12.00 0.68 -2.40
N ASP A 63 12.85 1.66 -2.72
CA ASP A 63 13.03 2.93 -2.04
C ASP A 63 13.44 4.03 -3.04
N GLY A 64 13.51 5.28 -2.58
CA GLY A 64 14.12 6.38 -3.33
C GLY A 64 13.22 7.04 -4.38
N VAL A 65 11.92 6.72 -4.47
CA VAL A 65 11.02 7.36 -5.46
C VAL A 65 10.80 8.85 -5.14
N LEU A 66 10.74 9.21 -3.86
CA LEU A 66 10.62 10.62 -3.43
C LEU A 66 11.83 11.44 -3.93
N GLU A 67 13.03 10.96 -3.64
CA GLU A 67 14.30 11.60 -4.02
C GLU A 67 14.45 11.66 -5.54
N ARG A 68 14.06 10.58 -6.20
CA ARG A 68 14.08 10.50 -7.66
C ARG A 68 13.16 11.54 -8.30
N LEU A 69 11.91 11.65 -7.86
CA LEU A 69 10.97 12.65 -8.36
C LEU A 69 11.44 14.08 -8.09
N LYS A 70 12.08 14.34 -6.93
CA LYS A 70 12.71 15.64 -6.64
C LYS A 70 13.85 15.95 -7.61
N ALA A 71 14.71 14.97 -7.87
CA ALA A 71 15.84 15.14 -8.78
C ALA A 71 15.41 15.31 -10.25
N GLU A 72 14.40 14.56 -10.68
CA GLU A 72 13.86 14.65 -12.04
C GLU A 72 13.07 15.96 -12.27
N GLY A 73 12.44 16.50 -11.24
CA GLY A 73 11.68 17.77 -11.29
C GLY A 73 10.61 17.78 -12.38
N SER A 74 10.60 18.82 -13.21
CA SER A 74 9.69 18.95 -14.36
C SER A 74 9.97 17.97 -15.51
N ASN A 75 11.14 17.34 -15.52
CA ASN A 75 11.54 16.37 -16.53
C ASN A 75 11.15 14.93 -16.17
N SER A 76 10.53 14.72 -15.00
CA SER A 76 10.09 13.39 -14.60
C SER A 76 9.17 12.78 -15.66
N PRO A 77 9.43 11.53 -16.09
CA PRO A 77 8.52 10.81 -16.97
C PRO A 77 7.31 10.25 -16.24
N ALA A 78 7.34 10.18 -14.89
CA ALA A 78 6.30 9.55 -14.12
C ALA A 78 4.98 10.33 -14.16
N ASP A 79 3.89 9.66 -14.52
CA ASP A 79 2.54 10.22 -14.52
C ASP A 79 1.81 9.90 -13.19
N ALA A 80 2.12 8.75 -12.59
CA ALA A 80 1.55 8.33 -11.31
C ALA A 80 2.59 7.64 -10.43
N VAL A 81 2.35 7.68 -9.12
CA VAL A 81 3.10 6.91 -8.13
C VAL A 81 2.15 6.01 -7.36
N LEU A 82 2.52 4.72 -7.23
CA LEU A 82 1.81 3.75 -6.40
C LEU A 82 2.70 3.33 -5.23
N THR A 83 2.19 3.49 -4.02
CA THR A 83 2.89 3.12 -2.78
C THR A 83 2.14 2.04 -2.01
N VAL A 84 2.84 1.43 -1.06
CA VAL A 84 2.28 0.40 -0.17
C VAL A 84 2.20 0.89 1.29
N ASP A 85 2.22 2.21 1.50
CA ASP A 85 2.23 2.81 2.84
C ASP A 85 1.77 4.27 2.79
N ILE A 86 0.89 4.67 3.72
CA ILE A 86 0.37 6.03 3.81
C ILE A 86 1.47 7.07 4.05
N GLY A 87 2.48 6.74 4.85
CA GLY A 87 3.56 7.66 5.11
C GLY A 87 4.30 8.07 3.83
N ARG A 88 4.55 7.14 2.93
CA ARG A 88 5.16 7.45 1.61
C ARG A 88 4.28 8.32 0.73
N LEU A 89 2.96 8.10 0.76
CA LEU A 89 2.02 8.97 0.02
C LEU A 89 2.02 10.38 0.60
N ASN A 90 2.02 10.50 1.92
CA ASN A 90 2.03 11.77 2.60
C ASN A 90 3.35 12.53 2.38
N ASP A 91 4.49 11.84 2.45
CA ASP A 91 5.81 12.42 2.15
C ASP A 91 5.85 13.02 0.72
N LEU A 92 5.22 12.36 -0.26
CA LEU A 92 5.11 12.88 -1.64
C LEU A 92 4.18 14.09 -1.73
N ALA A 93 3.07 14.08 -0.99
CA ALA A 93 2.11 15.19 -0.95
C ALA A 93 2.73 16.43 -0.28
N GLU A 94 3.37 16.27 0.88
CA GLU A 94 4.05 17.35 1.60
C GLU A 94 5.22 17.94 0.80
N ALA A 95 5.91 17.12 0.02
CA ALA A 95 6.96 17.59 -0.89
C ALA A 95 6.41 18.32 -2.14
N GLY A 96 5.10 18.45 -2.30
CA GLY A 96 4.47 19.09 -3.45
C GLY A 96 4.71 18.37 -4.78
N LEU A 97 4.90 17.06 -4.74
CA LEU A 97 5.18 16.20 -5.91
C LEU A 97 3.94 15.57 -6.53
N LEU A 98 2.77 15.74 -5.90
CA LEU A 98 1.49 15.27 -6.39
C LEU A 98 0.60 16.45 -6.77
N GLN A 99 -0.35 16.21 -7.68
CA GLN A 99 -1.37 17.17 -8.06
C GLN A 99 -2.76 16.73 -7.63
N SER A 100 -3.65 17.68 -7.39
CA SER A 100 -5.03 17.42 -7.04
C SER A 100 -5.80 16.79 -8.22
N VAL A 101 -6.53 15.76 -7.91
CA VAL A 101 -7.46 15.08 -8.83
C VAL A 101 -8.88 15.17 -8.24
N LYS A 102 -9.79 15.70 -9.02
CA LYS A 102 -11.24 15.67 -8.75
C LYS A 102 -11.86 14.62 -9.68
N SER A 103 -12.37 13.54 -9.11
CA SER A 103 -13.01 12.46 -9.85
C SER A 103 -14.20 11.92 -9.05
N PRO A 104 -15.43 12.09 -9.54
CA PRO A 104 -16.61 11.49 -8.92
C PRO A 104 -16.49 9.98 -8.75
N THR A 105 -15.82 9.29 -9.68
CA THR A 105 -15.57 7.85 -9.61
C THR A 105 -14.69 7.48 -8.41
N LEU A 106 -13.56 8.19 -8.24
CA LEU A 106 -12.66 7.95 -7.09
C LEU A 106 -13.35 8.30 -5.76
N GLU A 107 -14.14 9.37 -5.74
CA GLU A 107 -14.87 9.79 -4.55
C GLU A 107 -15.99 8.83 -4.16
N ALA A 108 -16.65 8.22 -5.13
CA ALA A 108 -17.67 7.20 -4.91
C ALA A 108 -17.08 5.85 -4.47
N ASN A 109 -15.92 5.46 -5.03
CA ASN A 109 -15.32 4.17 -4.77
C ASN A 109 -14.46 4.13 -3.49
N ILE A 110 -13.90 5.28 -3.06
CA ILE A 110 -12.92 5.34 -1.96
C ILE A 110 -13.48 6.18 -0.82
N PRO A 111 -13.75 5.57 0.34
CA PRO A 111 -14.23 6.28 1.54
C PRO A 111 -13.30 7.45 1.94
N PRO A 112 -13.87 8.55 2.50
CA PRO A 112 -13.11 9.77 2.82
C PRO A 112 -11.89 9.54 3.71
N GLN A 113 -11.95 8.59 4.64
CA GLN A 113 -10.83 8.27 5.55
C GLN A 113 -9.62 7.65 4.83
N TYR A 114 -9.77 7.18 3.60
CA TYR A 114 -8.72 6.56 2.79
C TYR A 114 -8.28 7.41 1.60
N ARG A 115 -8.60 8.70 1.57
CA ARG A 115 -8.16 9.63 0.53
C ARG A 115 -7.72 10.96 1.11
N HIS A 116 -6.84 11.66 0.39
CA HIS A 116 -6.43 13.00 0.76
C HIS A 116 -7.60 13.98 0.61
N LEU A 117 -7.75 14.91 1.54
CA LEU A 117 -8.86 15.89 1.51
C LEU A 117 -8.85 16.75 0.23
N ASP A 118 -7.66 17.11 -0.25
CA ASP A 118 -7.47 17.89 -1.48
C ASP A 118 -7.27 17.02 -2.73
N GLY A 119 -7.53 15.72 -2.65
CA GLY A 119 -7.42 14.79 -3.80
C GLY A 119 -5.99 14.56 -4.30
N LEU A 120 -4.96 14.72 -3.46
CA LEU A 120 -3.56 14.49 -3.85
C LEU A 120 -3.24 13.00 -4.00
N TRP A 121 -3.90 12.12 -3.26
CA TRP A 121 -3.74 10.67 -3.35
C TRP A 121 -5.02 9.93 -2.92
N PHE A 122 -5.10 8.67 -3.31
CA PHE A 122 -6.24 7.78 -3.12
C PHE A 122 -5.77 6.42 -2.64
N GLY A 123 -6.34 5.93 -1.54
CA GLY A 123 -6.14 4.57 -1.06
C GLY A 123 -6.84 3.57 -1.96
N LEU A 124 -6.15 2.52 -2.33
CA LEU A 124 -6.67 1.49 -3.25
C LEU A 124 -6.96 0.18 -2.53
N THR A 125 -6.23 -0.12 -1.46
CA THR A 125 -6.46 -1.29 -0.62
C THR A 125 -6.10 -0.98 0.82
N THR A 126 -6.64 -1.76 1.76
CA THR A 126 -6.26 -1.71 3.17
C THR A 126 -5.67 -3.03 3.63
N ARG A 127 -4.89 -2.98 4.70
CA ARG A 127 -4.46 -4.14 5.49
C ARG A 127 -4.49 -3.78 6.96
N ALA A 128 -4.96 -4.73 7.78
CA ALA A 128 -5.02 -4.55 9.20
C ALA A 128 -3.70 -4.94 9.87
N ARG A 129 -3.29 -4.17 10.89
CA ARG A 129 -2.23 -4.53 11.82
C ARG A 129 -2.85 -5.32 12.96
N VAL A 130 -2.71 -6.63 12.95
CA VAL A 130 -3.39 -7.56 13.84
C VAL A 130 -2.43 -8.17 14.86
N LEU A 131 -2.98 -8.95 15.78
CA LEU A 131 -2.20 -9.84 16.62
C LEU A 131 -2.28 -11.26 16.07
N PHE A 132 -1.12 -11.87 15.81
CA PHE A 132 -0.98 -13.30 15.68
C PHE A 132 -0.86 -13.88 17.09
N VAL A 133 -1.73 -14.78 17.44
CA VAL A 133 -1.85 -15.29 18.81
C VAL A 133 -1.78 -16.82 18.79
N SER A 134 -0.93 -17.40 19.61
CA SER A 134 -0.79 -18.85 19.74
C SER A 134 -2.14 -19.51 20.07
N LYS A 135 -2.57 -20.45 19.24
CA LYS A 135 -3.80 -21.23 19.48
C LYS A 135 -3.70 -22.10 20.73
N GLN A 136 -2.50 -22.59 21.04
CA GLN A 136 -2.29 -23.56 22.14
C GLN A 136 -2.04 -22.88 23.49
N ARG A 137 -1.32 -21.73 23.50
CA ARG A 137 -0.78 -21.15 24.73
C ARG A 137 -1.50 -19.90 25.22
N VAL A 138 -2.41 -19.35 24.42
CA VAL A 138 -3.21 -18.18 24.79
C VAL A 138 -4.69 -18.50 24.58
N LYS A 139 -5.46 -18.45 25.66
CA LYS A 139 -6.92 -18.69 25.63
C LYS A 139 -7.63 -17.65 24.77
N ASP A 140 -8.75 -18.04 24.18
CA ASP A 140 -9.61 -17.09 23.47
C ASP A 140 -10.10 -15.99 24.41
N GLY A 141 -10.14 -14.75 23.88
CA GLY A 141 -10.51 -13.57 24.67
C GLY A 141 -9.44 -13.05 25.64
N ALA A 142 -8.31 -13.74 25.83
CA ALA A 142 -7.26 -13.29 26.75
C ALA A 142 -6.55 -12.03 26.31
N ILE A 143 -6.62 -11.68 25.02
CA ILE A 143 -6.10 -10.45 24.41
C ILE A 143 -7.07 -9.97 23.34
N ALA A 144 -7.48 -8.69 23.41
CA ALA A 144 -8.49 -8.10 22.53
C ALA A 144 -8.11 -6.68 22.05
N ARG A 145 -7.10 -6.07 22.63
CA ARG A 145 -6.70 -4.67 22.36
C ARG A 145 -5.20 -4.55 22.21
N TYR A 146 -4.73 -3.50 21.52
CA TYR A 146 -3.29 -3.18 21.51
C TYR A 146 -2.79 -2.81 22.91
N GLU A 147 -3.64 -2.20 23.73
CA GLU A 147 -3.33 -1.84 25.09
C GLU A 147 -3.06 -3.06 25.97
N ASP A 148 -3.64 -4.22 25.67
CA ASP A 148 -3.41 -5.45 26.44
C ASP A 148 -1.98 -5.98 26.30
N LEU A 149 -1.24 -5.55 25.29
CA LEU A 149 0.17 -5.94 25.09
C LEU A 149 1.08 -5.50 26.23
N VAL A 150 0.67 -4.55 27.07
CA VAL A 150 1.44 -4.09 28.22
C VAL A 150 1.15 -4.91 29.51
N ASP A 151 0.14 -5.76 29.49
CA ASP A 151 -0.23 -6.59 30.65
C ASP A 151 0.96 -7.49 31.06
N PRO A 152 1.39 -7.48 32.33
CA PRO A 152 2.51 -8.29 32.83
C PRO A 152 2.37 -9.80 32.57
N LYS A 153 1.16 -10.33 32.38
CA LYS A 153 0.96 -11.73 32.03
C LYS A 153 1.61 -12.13 30.69
N PHE A 154 1.95 -11.14 29.83
CA PHE A 154 2.64 -11.35 28.57
C PHE A 154 4.15 -11.08 28.66
N LYS A 155 4.71 -10.92 29.87
CA LYS A 155 6.16 -10.71 30.06
C LYS A 155 6.99 -11.83 29.41
N GLY A 156 7.88 -11.45 28.49
CA GLY A 156 8.69 -12.40 27.74
C GLY A 156 7.94 -13.24 26.70
N ARG A 157 6.71 -12.81 26.31
CA ARG A 157 5.83 -13.59 25.43
C ARG A 157 5.41 -12.86 24.16
N ILE A 158 5.94 -11.65 23.92
CA ILE A 158 5.62 -10.84 22.74
C ILE A 158 6.78 -10.81 21.76
N CYS A 159 6.49 -11.01 20.48
CA CYS A 159 7.42 -10.83 19.36
C CYS A 159 6.95 -9.72 18.44
N THR A 160 7.89 -9.01 17.84
CA THR A 160 7.60 -8.02 16.80
C THR A 160 8.84 -7.74 15.95
N ARG A 161 8.62 -7.22 14.77
CA ARG A 161 9.69 -6.62 13.95
C ARG A 161 10.10 -5.25 14.53
N SER A 162 11.16 -4.65 13.98
CA SER A 162 11.66 -3.34 14.40
C SER A 162 10.55 -2.30 14.52
N GLY A 163 10.60 -1.51 15.58
CA GLY A 163 9.73 -0.35 15.80
C GLY A 163 9.90 0.71 14.71
N LYS A 164 11.08 0.83 14.12
CA LYS A 164 11.38 1.73 12.98
C LYS A 164 10.80 1.26 11.64
N HIS A 165 10.33 0.03 11.56
CA HIS A 165 9.69 -0.43 10.33
C HIS A 165 8.37 0.29 10.09
N ALA A 166 8.08 0.68 8.83
CA ALA A 166 6.91 1.45 8.45
C ALA A 166 5.59 0.97 9.08
N TYR A 167 5.39 -0.37 9.22
CA TYR A 167 4.16 -0.92 9.78
C TYR A 167 4.01 -0.67 11.28
N ASN A 168 5.09 -0.77 12.05
CA ASN A 168 5.07 -0.44 13.47
C ASN A 168 5.05 1.07 13.69
N LEU A 169 5.78 1.86 12.88
CA LEU A 169 5.68 3.32 12.91
C LEU A 169 4.24 3.80 12.69
N SER A 170 3.53 3.19 11.74
CA SER A 170 2.12 3.53 11.48
C SER A 170 1.22 3.20 12.68
N LEU A 171 1.40 2.05 13.33
CA LEU A 171 0.65 1.72 14.55
C LEU A 171 1.00 2.66 15.72
N ILE A 172 2.28 2.95 15.94
CA ILE A 172 2.72 3.88 17.01
C ILE A 172 2.17 5.28 16.74
N ALA A 173 2.19 5.74 15.48
CA ALA A 173 1.60 7.00 15.07
C ALA A 173 0.08 7.03 15.33
N ALA A 174 -0.63 5.94 15.06
CA ALA A 174 -2.05 5.82 15.40
C ALA A 174 -2.28 5.86 16.91
N MET A 175 -1.40 5.25 17.73
CA MET A 175 -1.47 5.36 19.17
C MET A 175 -1.25 6.81 19.65
N ILE A 176 -0.35 7.57 19.02
CA ILE A 176 -0.15 9.01 19.32
C ILE A 176 -1.42 9.78 18.94
N ALA A 177 -1.99 9.57 17.77
CA ALA A 177 -3.18 10.26 17.31
C ALA A 177 -4.40 10.05 18.23
N HIS A 178 -4.57 8.83 18.78
CA HIS A 178 -5.70 8.50 19.65
C HIS A 178 -5.47 8.84 21.12
N LYS A 179 -4.24 8.74 21.61
CA LYS A 179 -3.95 8.77 23.05
C LYS A 179 -3.03 9.94 23.46
N GLY A 180 -2.41 10.60 22.51
CA GLY A 180 -1.33 11.55 22.73
C GLY A 180 0.03 10.89 22.99
N GLU A 181 1.09 11.66 22.81
CA GLU A 181 2.48 11.18 22.84
C GLU A 181 2.85 10.49 24.16
N ARG A 182 2.46 11.08 25.30
CA ARG A 182 2.80 10.53 26.63
C ARG A 182 2.23 9.13 26.86
N GLN A 183 0.97 8.89 26.48
CA GLN A 183 0.34 7.58 26.66
C GLN A 183 0.87 6.58 25.62
N ALA A 184 1.15 7.02 24.40
CA ALA A 184 1.79 6.19 23.38
C ALA A 184 3.20 5.76 23.80
N GLN A 185 3.98 6.66 24.44
CA GLN A 185 5.28 6.33 25.01
C GLN A 185 5.17 5.26 26.10
N ALA A 186 4.29 5.46 27.07
CA ALA A 186 4.09 4.49 28.16
C ALA A 186 3.65 3.11 27.63
N TRP A 187 2.77 3.11 26.62
CA TRP A 187 2.38 1.88 25.94
C TRP A 187 3.58 1.20 25.27
N LEU A 188 4.40 1.95 24.54
CA LEU A 188 5.56 1.38 23.84
C LEU A 188 6.61 0.82 24.82
N GLU A 189 6.83 1.50 25.96
CA GLU A 189 7.68 1.02 27.06
C GLU A 189 7.14 -0.28 27.67
N GLY A 190 5.82 -0.36 27.90
CA GLY A 190 5.17 -1.57 28.40
C GLY A 190 5.25 -2.73 27.44
N VAL A 191 5.03 -2.50 26.12
CA VAL A 191 5.23 -3.53 25.09
C VAL A 191 6.69 -3.99 25.08
N ARG A 192 7.66 -3.06 25.12
CA ARG A 192 9.09 -3.39 25.20
C ARG A 192 9.40 -4.28 26.42
N ALA A 193 8.80 -3.98 27.58
CA ALA A 193 9.00 -4.77 28.79
C ALA A 193 8.51 -6.22 28.66
N ASN A 194 7.55 -6.46 27.75
CA ASN A 194 6.95 -7.78 27.52
C ASN A 194 7.55 -8.54 26.32
N LEU A 195 8.53 -7.95 25.60
CA LEU A 195 9.17 -8.63 24.47
C LEU A 195 9.93 -9.89 24.91
N ALA A 196 9.80 -10.97 24.14
CA ALA A 196 10.58 -12.21 24.33
C ALA A 196 12.05 -12.01 23.97
N HIS A 197 12.31 -11.22 22.94
CA HIS A 197 13.66 -10.88 22.47
C HIS A 197 13.67 -9.52 21.77
N LYS A 198 14.84 -9.03 21.39
CA LYS A 198 14.99 -7.82 20.56
C LYS A 198 14.12 -7.92 19.30
N PRO A 199 13.40 -6.84 18.91
CA PRO A 199 12.64 -6.79 17.67
C PRO A 199 13.50 -7.16 16.46
N GLN A 200 13.01 -8.11 15.64
CA GLN A 200 13.76 -8.62 14.47
C GLN A 200 12.87 -9.32 13.45
N GLY A 201 13.42 -9.59 12.28
CA GLY A 201 12.75 -10.35 11.23
C GLY A 201 11.58 -9.60 10.59
N ASN A 202 10.77 -10.33 9.85
CA ASN A 202 9.53 -9.86 9.23
C ASN A 202 8.31 -10.54 9.89
N ASP A 203 7.10 -10.25 9.43
CA ASP A 203 5.88 -10.76 10.06
C ASP A 203 5.73 -12.30 9.94
N ARG A 204 6.33 -12.95 8.92
CA ARG A 204 6.40 -14.42 8.84
C ARG A 204 7.32 -14.99 9.93
N ALA A 205 8.44 -14.32 10.20
CA ALA A 205 9.35 -14.71 11.28
C ALA A 205 8.68 -14.63 12.65
N GLN A 206 7.71 -13.71 12.83
CA GLN A 206 6.93 -13.64 14.06
C GLN A 206 6.00 -14.86 14.21
N ALA A 207 5.32 -15.27 13.12
CA ALA A 207 4.51 -16.49 13.13
C ALA A 207 5.35 -17.75 13.40
N LYS A 208 6.56 -17.83 12.78
CA LYS A 208 7.54 -18.86 13.06
C LYS A 208 7.92 -18.89 14.54
N ALA A 209 8.25 -17.74 15.13
CA ALA A 209 8.62 -17.63 16.55
C ALA A 209 7.48 -18.11 17.50
N ILE A 210 6.21 -17.85 17.14
CA ILE A 210 5.07 -18.40 17.88
C ILE A 210 4.99 -19.92 17.69
N HIS A 211 5.15 -20.43 16.48
CA HIS A 211 5.17 -21.87 16.20
C HIS A 211 6.24 -22.60 17.02
N GLU A 212 7.42 -22.04 17.09
CA GLU A 212 8.58 -22.58 17.85
C GLU A 212 8.51 -22.35 19.36
N GLY A 213 7.46 -21.67 19.87
CA GLY A 213 7.31 -21.43 21.31
C GLY A 213 8.17 -20.31 21.90
N VAL A 214 8.85 -19.51 21.05
CA VAL A 214 9.67 -18.39 21.49
C VAL A 214 8.83 -17.26 22.06
N CYS A 215 7.65 -17.02 21.50
CA CYS A 215 6.65 -16.09 22.00
C CYS A 215 5.24 -16.61 21.76
N ASP A 216 4.23 -15.91 22.29
CA ASP A 216 2.84 -16.35 22.20
C ASP A 216 1.94 -15.36 21.46
N VAL A 217 2.37 -14.11 21.38
CA VAL A 217 1.65 -13.02 20.71
C VAL A 217 2.62 -12.23 19.85
N ALA A 218 2.20 -11.87 18.66
CA ALA A 218 3.01 -11.01 17.79
C ALA A 218 2.17 -10.01 17.00
N LEU A 219 2.76 -8.82 16.74
CA LEU A 219 2.21 -7.83 15.81
C LEU A 219 2.51 -8.24 14.37
N ALA A 220 1.48 -8.34 13.53
CA ALA A 220 1.62 -8.72 12.12
C ALA A 220 0.57 -8.04 11.24
N ASN A 221 0.82 -7.97 9.93
CA ASN A 221 -0.19 -7.57 8.97
C ASN A 221 -0.96 -8.78 8.45
N THR A 222 -2.26 -8.62 8.23
CA THR A 222 -3.18 -9.68 7.82
C THR A 222 -2.73 -10.46 6.60
N TYR A 223 -2.26 -9.79 5.55
CA TYR A 223 -1.89 -10.44 4.29
C TYR A 223 -0.75 -11.47 4.42
N TYR A 224 0.06 -11.39 5.49
CA TYR A 224 1.07 -12.43 5.74
C TYR A 224 0.46 -13.78 6.10
N MET A 225 -0.74 -13.78 6.71
CA MET A 225 -1.48 -15.03 6.95
C MET A 225 -1.79 -15.73 5.62
N GLY A 226 -2.41 -15.04 4.67
CA GLY A 226 -2.70 -15.60 3.35
C GLY A 226 -1.44 -16.02 2.60
N ALA A 227 -0.40 -15.17 2.65
CA ALA A 227 0.87 -15.48 1.99
C ALA A 227 1.58 -16.72 2.58
N MET A 228 1.38 -17.05 3.85
CA MET A 228 1.89 -18.28 4.46
C MET A 228 1.01 -19.48 4.15
N GLN A 229 -0.31 -19.32 4.24
CA GLN A 229 -1.28 -20.39 3.98
C GLN A 229 -1.24 -20.95 2.55
N THR A 230 -0.84 -20.11 1.58
CA THR A 230 -0.79 -20.44 0.16
C THR A 230 0.62 -20.67 -0.38
N ASN A 231 1.63 -20.74 0.49
CA ASN A 231 3.03 -20.84 0.05
C ASN A 231 3.44 -22.29 -0.24
N ASP A 232 3.37 -22.69 -1.50
CA ASP A 232 3.82 -24.02 -1.93
C ASP A 232 5.35 -24.14 -2.09
N LYS A 233 6.06 -23.00 -2.21
CA LYS A 233 7.53 -23.00 -2.29
C LYS A 233 8.20 -23.20 -0.93
N HIS A 234 7.49 -22.83 0.15
CA HIS A 234 7.93 -22.92 1.53
C HIS A 234 6.80 -23.50 2.38
N PRO A 235 6.52 -24.81 2.26
CA PRO A 235 5.35 -25.45 2.89
C PRO A 235 5.38 -25.40 4.41
N GLU A 236 6.56 -25.26 5.03
CA GLU A 236 6.71 -25.05 6.47
C GLU A 236 5.99 -23.80 6.97
N GLN A 237 5.76 -22.80 6.11
CA GLN A 237 5.01 -21.59 6.47
C GLN A 237 3.52 -21.88 6.71
N LYS A 238 2.98 -22.93 6.12
CA LYS A 238 1.59 -23.37 6.37
C LYS A 238 1.43 -23.86 7.82
N GLU A 239 2.44 -24.52 8.36
CA GLU A 239 2.47 -24.96 9.76
C GLU A 239 2.55 -23.77 10.73
N TRP A 240 3.38 -22.75 10.39
CA TRP A 240 3.44 -21.52 11.17
C TRP A 240 2.08 -20.79 11.18
N ALA A 241 1.43 -20.67 10.03
CA ALA A 241 0.09 -20.10 9.93
C ALA A 241 -0.96 -20.91 10.71
N ALA A 242 -0.87 -22.25 10.68
CA ALA A 242 -1.79 -23.13 11.40
C ALA A 242 -1.67 -23.02 12.92
N SER A 243 -0.49 -22.65 13.45
CA SER A 243 -0.23 -22.51 14.89
C SER A 243 -0.81 -21.24 15.52
N VAL A 244 -1.19 -20.26 14.69
CA VAL A 244 -1.69 -18.95 15.15
C VAL A 244 -3.14 -18.71 14.73
N ARG A 245 -3.85 -17.89 15.51
CA ARG A 245 -5.09 -17.25 15.10
C ARG A 245 -4.87 -15.76 14.89
N VAL A 246 -5.67 -15.16 14.04
CA VAL A 246 -5.73 -13.72 13.84
C VAL A 246 -6.68 -13.12 14.87
N VAL A 247 -6.21 -12.12 15.61
CA VAL A 247 -7.05 -11.31 16.49
C VAL A 247 -7.04 -9.87 15.98
N PHE A 248 -8.21 -9.34 15.68
CA PHE A 248 -8.41 -7.93 15.31
C PHE A 248 -8.57 -7.10 16.58
N PRO A 249 -7.59 -6.24 16.95
CA PRO A 249 -7.66 -5.51 18.20
C PRO A 249 -8.72 -4.40 18.18
N ASN A 250 -9.16 -4.01 19.38
CA ASN A 250 -10.01 -2.84 19.62
C ASN A 250 -11.39 -2.87 18.94
N GLN A 251 -11.98 -4.06 18.74
CA GLN A 251 -13.30 -4.18 18.11
C GLN A 251 -14.43 -3.59 18.96
N GLY A 252 -14.24 -3.48 20.27
CA GLY A 252 -15.21 -2.88 21.20
C GLY A 252 -15.06 -1.34 21.35
N ASP A 253 -14.10 -0.73 20.68
CA ASP A 253 -13.90 0.74 20.73
C ASP A 253 -13.58 1.35 19.35
N ARG A 254 -12.37 1.83 19.11
CA ARG A 254 -11.99 2.56 17.88
C ARG A 254 -11.85 1.69 16.63
N GLY A 255 -11.77 0.39 16.78
CA GLY A 255 -11.47 -0.53 15.69
C GLY A 255 -9.98 -0.82 15.50
N THR A 256 -9.69 -1.78 14.62
CA THR A 256 -8.33 -2.21 14.32
C THR A 256 -7.61 -1.20 13.43
N HIS A 257 -6.37 -0.85 13.79
CA HIS A 257 -5.52 -0.02 12.94
C HIS A 257 -5.33 -0.63 11.55
N VAL A 258 -5.58 0.17 10.53
CA VAL A 258 -5.34 -0.17 9.13
C VAL A 258 -4.35 0.79 8.50
N ASN A 259 -3.60 0.30 7.53
CA ASN A 259 -2.79 1.11 6.64
C ASN A 259 -3.23 0.86 5.20
N ILE A 260 -2.86 1.72 4.28
CA ILE A 260 -3.30 1.68 2.89
C ILE A 260 -2.14 1.41 1.92
N SER A 261 -2.46 0.78 0.80
CA SER A 261 -1.75 0.97 -0.45
C SER A 261 -2.54 1.95 -1.29
N GLY A 262 -1.87 2.87 -1.95
CA GLY A 262 -2.57 3.90 -2.70
C GLY A 262 -1.69 4.54 -3.76
N ALA A 263 -2.28 5.42 -4.54
CA ALA A 263 -1.62 6.10 -5.64
C ALA A 263 -2.01 7.57 -5.72
N GLY A 264 -1.14 8.36 -6.34
CA GLY A 264 -1.38 9.76 -6.68
C GLY A 264 -0.84 10.08 -8.06
N VAL A 265 -1.41 11.11 -8.69
CA VAL A 265 -0.93 11.64 -9.96
C VAL A 265 0.23 12.60 -9.66
N THR A 266 1.36 12.45 -10.37
CA THR A 266 2.52 13.31 -10.15
C THR A 266 2.25 14.75 -10.62
N LYS A 267 2.92 15.71 -10.00
CA LYS A 267 2.72 17.14 -10.29
C LYS A 267 2.92 17.49 -11.77
N ASN A 268 3.88 16.85 -12.41
CA ASN A 268 4.28 17.13 -13.79
C ASN A 268 3.88 16.02 -14.78
N ALA A 269 2.84 15.25 -14.46
CA ALA A 269 2.33 14.16 -15.30
C ALA A 269 2.03 14.63 -16.72
N LYS A 270 2.69 14.04 -17.71
CA LYS A 270 2.47 14.32 -19.13
C LYS A 270 1.20 13.64 -19.65
N ASN A 271 0.89 12.45 -19.10
CA ASN A 271 -0.28 11.66 -19.45
C ASN A 271 -1.30 11.67 -18.29
N ARG A 272 -1.59 12.88 -17.75
CA ARG A 272 -2.44 13.08 -16.58
C ARG A 272 -3.78 12.33 -16.66
N ASP A 273 -4.49 12.45 -17.76
CA ASP A 273 -5.82 11.86 -17.90
C ASP A 273 -5.75 10.33 -17.94
N ASN A 274 -4.72 9.76 -18.55
CA ASN A 274 -4.49 8.32 -18.51
C ASN A 274 -4.14 7.85 -17.09
N ALA A 275 -3.37 8.66 -16.33
CA ALA A 275 -3.09 8.38 -14.93
C ALA A 275 -4.37 8.39 -14.07
N VAL A 276 -5.24 9.36 -14.26
CA VAL A 276 -6.56 9.41 -13.57
C VAL A 276 -7.39 8.17 -13.92
N ARG A 277 -7.49 7.81 -15.21
CA ARG A 277 -8.20 6.60 -15.65
C ARG A 277 -7.62 5.33 -15.02
N LEU A 278 -6.28 5.25 -14.85
CA LEU A 278 -5.65 4.14 -14.15
C LEU A 278 -6.09 4.09 -12.68
N LEU A 279 -6.09 5.21 -11.96
CA LEU A 279 -6.54 5.26 -10.57
C LEU A 279 -8.02 4.87 -10.44
N GLU A 280 -8.87 5.38 -11.33
CA GLU A 280 -10.31 5.03 -11.38
C GLU A 280 -10.50 3.54 -11.58
N PHE A 281 -9.78 2.94 -12.54
CA PHE A 281 -9.84 1.49 -12.79
C PHE A 281 -9.37 0.70 -11.56
N LEU A 282 -8.26 1.09 -10.93
CA LEU A 282 -7.73 0.43 -9.74
C LEU A 282 -8.66 0.53 -8.52
N SER A 283 -9.52 1.54 -8.47
CA SER A 283 -10.58 1.67 -7.46
C SER A 283 -11.87 0.94 -7.81
N GLY A 284 -12.00 0.46 -9.06
CA GLY A 284 -13.18 -0.24 -9.57
C GLY A 284 -13.23 -1.70 -9.13
N GLU A 285 -14.41 -2.31 -9.26
CA GLU A 285 -14.74 -3.65 -8.77
C GLU A 285 -13.75 -4.73 -9.24
N LEU A 286 -13.47 -4.78 -10.56
CA LEU A 286 -12.55 -5.78 -11.12
C LEU A 286 -11.16 -5.73 -10.47
N ALA A 287 -10.59 -4.54 -10.33
CA ALA A 287 -9.26 -4.40 -9.72
C ALA A 287 -9.31 -4.68 -8.21
N GLN A 288 -10.38 -4.28 -7.51
CA GLN A 288 -10.55 -4.52 -6.09
C GLN A 288 -10.64 -6.03 -5.78
N ASN A 289 -11.35 -6.80 -6.59
CA ASN A 289 -11.42 -8.26 -6.48
C ASN A 289 -10.06 -8.92 -6.77
N LEU A 290 -9.32 -8.43 -7.78
CA LEU A 290 -7.96 -8.91 -8.07
C LEU A 290 -6.98 -8.62 -6.92
N TYR A 291 -7.08 -7.44 -6.27
CA TYR A 291 -6.28 -7.13 -5.09
C TYR A 291 -6.55 -8.09 -3.93
N ALA A 292 -7.82 -8.37 -3.64
CA ALA A 292 -8.19 -9.31 -2.58
C ALA A 292 -7.61 -10.71 -2.86
N ALA A 293 -7.82 -11.24 -4.07
CA ALA A 293 -7.40 -12.59 -4.43
C ALA A 293 -5.87 -12.77 -4.58
N LYS A 294 -5.13 -11.75 -5.00
CA LYS A 294 -3.68 -11.86 -5.27
C LYS A 294 -2.82 -11.37 -4.12
N ASN A 295 -3.28 -10.36 -3.39
CA ASN A 295 -2.50 -9.67 -2.37
C ASN A 295 -2.97 -9.97 -0.95
N PHE A 296 -4.13 -10.62 -0.77
CA PHE A 296 -4.77 -10.86 0.52
C PHE A 296 -5.02 -9.55 1.31
N GLU A 297 -5.23 -8.45 0.57
CA GLU A 297 -5.56 -7.14 1.12
C GLU A 297 -7.08 -6.91 1.02
N TYR A 298 -7.60 -6.06 1.89
CA TYR A 298 -9.02 -5.73 1.89
C TYR A 298 -9.31 -4.64 0.87
N PRO A 299 -10.36 -4.78 0.06
CA PRO A 299 -10.80 -3.72 -0.84
C PRO A 299 -11.25 -2.49 -0.05
N VAL A 300 -11.06 -1.30 -0.62
CA VAL A 300 -11.57 -0.04 -0.04
C VAL A 300 -12.99 0.27 -0.52
N LYS A 301 -13.37 -0.22 -1.70
CA LYS A 301 -14.69 0.02 -2.29
C LYS A 301 -15.77 -0.70 -1.47
N ALA A 302 -16.77 0.05 -1.05
CA ALA A 302 -17.92 -0.50 -0.34
C ALA A 302 -18.65 -1.54 -1.24
N GLY A 303 -19.03 -2.68 -0.65
CA GLY A 303 -19.71 -3.76 -1.35
C GLY A 303 -18.83 -4.64 -2.23
N ALA A 304 -17.52 -4.38 -2.34
CA ALA A 304 -16.60 -5.30 -2.99
C ALA A 304 -16.45 -6.59 -2.17
N GLU A 305 -16.45 -7.73 -2.86
CA GLU A 305 -16.31 -9.02 -2.22
C GLU A 305 -14.89 -9.23 -1.68
N TRP A 306 -14.80 -9.81 -0.49
CA TRP A 306 -13.54 -10.27 0.05
C TRP A 306 -13.19 -11.64 -0.52
N ASP A 307 -11.91 -11.87 -0.76
CA ASP A 307 -11.45 -13.21 -1.06
C ASP A 307 -11.88 -14.18 0.06
N PRO A 308 -12.37 -15.40 -0.24
CA PRO A 308 -12.83 -16.36 0.78
C PRO A 308 -11.78 -16.67 1.84
N LEU A 309 -10.49 -16.74 1.49
CA LEU A 309 -9.42 -16.95 2.43
C LEU A 309 -9.28 -15.75 3.39
N VAL A 310 -9.35 -14.53 2.86
CA VAL A 310 -9.30 -13.28 3.64
C VAL A 310 -10.51 -13.19 4.57
N ALA A 311 -11.69 -13.53 4.07
CA ALA A 311 -12.93 -13.57 4.86
C ALA A 311 -12.89 -14.61 5.99
N SER A 312 -12.18 -15.71 5.79
CA SER A 312 -12.05 -16.78 6.79
C SER A 312 -11.34 -16.36 8.08
N TRP A 313 -10.58 -15.25 8.06
CA TRP A 313 -9.92 -14.72 9.27
C TRP A 313 -10.88 -13.93 10.16
N GLY A 314 -12.09 -13.65 9.70
CA GLY A 314 -13.14 -12.91 10.39
C GLY A 314 -13.34 -11.50 9.85
N HIS A 315 -14.54 -10.97 10.06
CA HIS A 315 -14.85 -9.58 9.78
C HIS A 315 -14.39 -8.70 10.94
N PHE A 316 -14.02 -7.45 10.64
CA PHE A 316 -13.58 -6.52 11.65
C PHE A 316 -14.03 -5.10 11.36
N GLN A 317 -14.13 -4.29 12.40
CA GLN A 317 -14.26 -2.85 12.30
C GLN A 317 -12.87 -2.23 12.16
N ALA A 318 -12.60 -1.56 11.05
CA ALA A 318 -11.39 -0.75 10.88
C ALA A 318 -11.49 0.54 11.70
N ASP A 319 -10.35 1.03 12.17
CA ASP A 319 -10.23 2.36 12.75
C ASP A 319 -10.71 3.42 11.75
N LYS A 320 -11.61 4.30 12.18
CA LYS A 320 -12.23 5.31 11.34
C LYS A 320 -11.43 6.61 11.22
N ILE A 321 -10.31 6.73 11.93
CA ILE A 321 -9.44 7.90 11.81
C ILE A 321 -8.96 8.05 10.36
N ASN A 322 -8.95 9.30 9.87
CA ASN A 322 -8.36 9.52 8.55
C ASN A 322 -6.86 9.20 8.61
N VAL A 323 -6.39 8.40 7.65
CA VAL A 323 -4.98 7.94 7.65
C VAL A 323 -3.97 9.08 7.49
N VAL A 324 -4.39 10.26 7.00
CA VAL A 324 -3.56 11.49 7.01
C VAL A 324 -3.20 11.89 8.44
N GLU A 325 -4.17 11.82 9.37
CA GLU A 325 -3.92 12.17 10.78
C GLU A 325 -2.86 11.24 11.39
N ILE A 326 -2.87 9.97 11.02
CA ILE A 326 -1.83 9.02 11.43
C ILE A 326 -0.47 9.41 10.81
N ALA A 327 -0.45 9.76 9.53
CA ALA A 327 0.79 10.11 8.83
C ALA A 327 1.51 11.30 9.46
N LYS A 328 0.78 12.32 9.95
CA LYS A 328 1.34 13.49 10.64
C LYS A 328 2.21 13.13 11.86
N HIS A 329 1.91 12.03 12.54
CA HIS A 329 2.65 11.58 13.74
C HIS A 329 3.79 10.60 13.43
N ARG A 330 4.13 10.35 12.16
CA ARG A 330 5.16 9.38 11.80
C ARG A 330 6.55 9.74 12.33
N SER A 331 6.92 11.02 12.25
CA SER A 331 8.19 11.52 12.78
C SER A 331 8.27 11.34 14.30
N ASP A 332 7.20 11.67 15.03
CA ASP A 332 7.15 11.54 16.48
C ASP A 332 7.13 10.09 16.92
N ALA A 333 6.43 9.22 16.19
CA ALA A 333 6.51 7.77 16.39
C ALA A 333 7.95 7.27 16.27
N SER A 334 8.71 7.75 15.26
CA SER A 334 10.11 7.38 15.09
C SER A 334 10.98 7.85 16.26
N LYS A 335 10.78 9.08 16.76
CA LYS A 335 11.48 9.61 17.95
C LYS A 335 11.15 8.78 19.19
N LEU A 336 9.89 8.37 19.38
CA LEU A 336 9.48 7.52 20.49
C LEU A 336 10.17 6.16 20.49
N VAL A 337 10.34 5.53 19.32
CA VAL A 337 11.10 4.27 19.19
C VAL A 337 12.53 4.44 19.70
N ASP A 338 13.21 5.55 19.36
CA ASP A 338 14.55 5.85 19.84
C ASP A 338 14.55 6.12 21.34
N LYS A 339 13.68 7.03 21.80
CA LYS A 339 13.57 7.48 23.19
C LYS A 339 13.31 6.32 24.15
N THR A 340 12.46 5.37 23.76
CA THR A 340 12.14 4.19 24.57
C THR A 340 13.16 3.05 24.43
N GLY A 341 14.12 3.17 23.51
CA GLY A 341 15.06 2.11 23.19
C GLY A 341 14.38 0.82 22.72
N PHE A 342 13.23 0.94 22.02
CA PHE A 342 12.39 -0.20 21.67
C PHE A 342 13.11 -1.27 20.87
N ASP A 343 13.98 -0.88 19.95
CA ASP A 343 14.75 -1.77 19.08
C ASP A 343 16.09 -2.23 19.70
N GLN A 344 16.39 -1.82 20.92
CA GLN A 344 17.62 -2.23 21.60
C GLN A 344 17.42 -3.56 22.34
N ALA A 345 18.48 -4.34 22.48
CA ALA A 345 18.45 -5.50 23.36
C ALA A 345 18.07 -5.05 24.78
N ARG A 346 17.35 -5.88 25.54
CA ARG A 346 17.23 -5.68 26.97
C ARG A 346 18.65 -5.68 27.53
N GLY A 347 19.07 -4.60 28.21
CA GLY A 347 20.28 -4.62 28.99
C GLY A 347 20.18 -5.83 29.92
N GLY A 348 21.15 -6.74 29.83
CA GLY A 348 21.24 -7.83 30.79
C GLY A 348 21.36 -7.22 32.18
N SER A 349 20.39 -7.48 33.02
CA SER A 349 20.47 -7.34 34.46
C SER A 349 20.71 -8.69 35.06
#